data_ba9d3e08742acc1d4d3067746d4e14b8
#
_entry.id   ba9d3e08742acc1d4d3067746d4e14b8
#
_cell.length_a   1.000
_cell.length_b   1.000
_cell.length_c   1.000
_cell.angle_alpha   90.00
_cell.angle_beta   90.00
_cell.angle_gamma   90.00
#
_symmetry.space_group_name_H-M   'P 1'
#
loop_
_entity.id
_entity.type
_entity.pdbx_description
1 polymer ?
#
loop_
_entity_poly.entity_id
_entity_poly.type
_entity_poly.pdbx_seq_one_letter_code
_entity_poly.pdbx_strand_id
1 'polypeptide(L)'
;MSARLRAIARQTEEIVAAGSYRASDGREVSIAAAVAAAREGTRMYGPEPVGAVGPVPDPANTPSAGTPSAIASPADTFFEVTGESSLEAARRLTGPVAVLNFSSARNPGGGYLNGAQAQEEALCRASALYTCVVGVRAFYDHHRTHRDTFYTDRVIHSPAVPVFRDDRGALLDEPYTAGFLTAAAPNAGVIKRTMPERVPELPRALASRAERVLETAEAHGYRRLVLGAWGCGVFQNDPAQVASTFATLLGDGGRFSGTFEHVVFGVLDRTRGAVVRTAFEQAFRPVQRQP
;
A
#
# COMPACT_ATOMS: atom_id res chain seq x y z
N MET A 1 -13.90 17.50 -7.78
CA MET A 1 -14.36 16.43 -6.85
C MET A 1 -15.68 15.87 -7.36
N SER A 2 -15.82 14.54 -7.43
CA SER A 2 -16.94 13.85 -8.10
C SER A 2 -18.08 13.58 -7.13
N ALA A 3 -19.33 13.97 -7.51
CA ALA A 3 -20.54 13.68 -6.72
C ALA A 3 -20.76 12.16 -6.60
N ARG A 4 -20.54 11.41 -7.70
CA ARG A 4 -20.62 9.95 -7.72
C ARG A 4 -19.66 9.33 -6.69
N LEU A 5 -18.39 9.77 -6.65
CA LEU A 5 -17.40 9.20 -5.73
C LEU A 5 -17.71 9.54 -4.26
N ARG A 6 -18.31 10.71 -3.98
CA ARG A 6 -18.82 11.02 -2.65
C ARG A 6 -19.96 10.10 -2.22
N ALA A 7 -20.87 9.77 -3.16
CA ALA A 7 -21.96 8.85 -2.87
C ALA A 7 -21.44 7.43 -2.56
N ILE A 8 -20.44 6.95 -3.33
CA ILE A 8 -19.79 5.66 -3.06
C ILE A 8 -19.07 5.71 -1.70
N ALA A 9 -18.33 6.77 -1.38
CA ALA A 9 -17.67 6.90 -0.09
C ALA A 9 -18.67 6.82 1.08
N ARG A 10 -19.81 7.53 0.99
CA ARG A 10 -20.87 7.49 2.00
C ARG A 10 -21.41 6.07 2.16
N GLN A 11 -21.74 5.39 1.06
CA GLN A 11 -22.23 4.03 1.11
C GLN A 11 -21.19 3.07 1.69
N THR A 12 -19.90 3.28 1.41
CA THR A 12 -18.82 2.49 2.01
C THR A 12 -18.78 2.65 3.53
N GLU A 13 -18.90 3.90 4.04
CA GLU A 13 -18.96 4.13 5.49
C GLU A 13 -20.23 3.53 6.13
N GLU A 14 -21.37 3.59 5.45
CA GLU A 14 -22.62 2.94 5.90
C GLU A 14 -22.44 1.41 6.00
N ILE A 15 -21.83 0.76 5.00
CA ILE A 15 -21.52 -0.67 5.00
C ILE A 15 -20.56 -1.03 6.14
N VAL A 16 -19.50 -0.25 6.32
CA VAL A 16 -18.54 -0.49 7.40
C VAL A 16 -19.19 -0.34 8.78
N ALA A 17 -20.07 0.64 8.95
CA ALA A 17 -20.80 0.87 10.20
C ALA A 17 -21.84 -0.24 10.47
N ALA A 18 -22.55 -0.71 9.42
CA ALA A 18 -23.48 -1.83 9.51
C ALA A 18 -22.78 -3.18 9.70
N GLY A 19 -21.53 -3.31 9.25
CA GLY A 19 -20.78 -4.57 9.27
C GLY A 19 -21.25 -5.59 8.24
N SER A 20 -22.13 -5.22 7.31
CA SER A 20 -22.62 -6.10 6.25
C SER A 20 -23.11 -5.32 5.04
N TYR A 21 -23.28 -6.04 3.92
CA TYR A 21 -23.90 -5.53 2.71
C TYR A 21 -24.61 -6.65 1.96
N ARG A 22 -25.42 -6.31 0.95
CA ARG A 22 -26.06 -7.29 0.06
C ARG A 22 -25.24 -7.51 -1.20
N ALA A 23 -24.93 -8.77 -1.49
CA ALA A 23 -24.33 -9.22 -2.74
C ALA A 23 -25.31 -9.08 -3.92
N SER A 24 -24.85 -9.31 -5.15
CA SER A 24 -25.65 -9.18 -6.37
C SER A 24 -26.81 -10.17 -6.42
N ASP A 25 -26.67 -11.33 -5.78
CA ASP A 25 -27.70 -12.38 -5.62
C ASP A 25 -28.68 -12.12 -4.47
N GLY A 26 -28.54 -10.99 -3.75
CA GLY A 26 -29.38 -10.62 -2.60
C GLY A 26 -28.92 -11.20 -1.26
N ARG A 27 -27.91 -12.08 -1.25
CA ARG A 27 -27.33 -12.65 -0.02
C ARG A 27 -26.68 -11.57 0.82
N GLU A 28 -26.86 -11.65 2.14
CA GLU A 28 -26.13 -10.79 3.07
C GLU A 28 -24.69 -11.29 3.27
N VAL A 29 -23.75 -10.38 3.09
CA VAL A 29 -22.32 -10.62 3.29
C VAL A 29 -21.86 -9.86 4.51
N SER A 30 -21.44 -10.58 5.56
CA SER A 30 -20.92 -9.98 6.78
C SER A 30 -19.42 -9.70 6.67
N ILE A 31 -19.03 -8.49 7.06
CA ILE A 31 -17.63 -8.06 7.19
C ILE A 31 -17.31 -7.57 8.61
N ALA A 32 -18.25 -7.61 9.53
CA ALA A 32 -18.12 -7.02 10.87
C ALA A 32 -16.90 -7.52 11.63
N ALA A 33 -16.72 -8.84 11.70
CA ALA A 33 -15.58 -9.44 12.41
C ALA A 33 -14.24 -9.05 11.79
N ALA A 34 -14.16 -9.06 10.44
CA ALA A 34 -12.95 -8.66 9.73
C ALA A 34 -12.63 -7.17 9.92
N VAL A 35 -13.63 -6.28 9.89
CA VAL A 35 -13.45 -4.85 10.19
C VAL A 35 -12.95 -4.63 11.61
N ALA A 36 -13.55 -5.32 12.59
CA ALA A 36 -13.13 -5.20 14.00
C ALA A 36 -11.67 -5.66 14.18
N ALA A 37 -11.32 -6.83 13.64
CA ALA A 37 -9.96 -7.38 13.72
C ALA A 37 -8.92 -6.47 13.03
N ALA A 38 -9.24 -5.95 11.84
CA ALA A 38 -8.36 -5.03 11.12
C ALA A 38 -8.11 -3.73 11.91
N ARG A 39 -9.15 -3.16 12.50
CA ARG A 39 -9.03 -1.96 13.35
C ARG A 39 -8.18 -2.22 14.59
N GLU A 40 -8.47 -3.31 15.29
CA GLU A 40 -7.74 -3.70 16.50
C GLU A 40 -6.27 -4.02 16.20
N GLY A 41 -6.00 -4.68 15.06
CA GLY A 41 -4.67 -5.01 14.60
C GLY A 41 -3.88 -3.84 14.02
N THR A 42 -4.52 -2.70 13.72
CA THR A 42 -3.85 -1.55 13.12
C THR A 42 -2.83 -0.92 14.10
N ARG A 43 -1.58 -0.75 13.64
CA ARG A 43 -0.47 -0.20 14.42
C ARG A 43 0.33 0.81 13.61
N MET A 44 0.88 1.82 14.29
CA MET A 44 1.85 2.74 13.72
C MET A 44 3.27 2.34 14.15
N TYR A 45 4.16 2.29 13.19
CA TYR A 45 5.61 2.15 13.39
C TYR A 45 6.27 3.53 13.29
N GLY A 46 7.22 3.78 14.18
CA GLY A 46 8.04 4.99 14.21
C GLY A 46 9.01 5.07 13.03
N PRO A 47 9.83 6.13 12.96
CA PRO A 47 10.87 6.22 11.93
C PRO A 47 12.06 5.29 12.17
N GLU A 48 12.15 4.67 13.35
CA GLU A 48 13.21 3.73 13.71
C GLU A 48 13.02 2.39 12.99
N PRO A 49 14.09 1.58 12.81
CA PRO A 49 14.00 0.24 12.25
C PRO A 49 12.95 -0.64 12.95
N VAL A 50 12.18 -1.36 12.17
CA VAL A 50 11.14 -2.25 12.70
C VAL A 50 11.78 -3.56 13.13
N GLY A 51 11.67 -3.89 14.43
CA GLY A 51 12.09 -5.20 14.95
C GLY A 51 11.16 -6.33 14.48
N ALA A 52 11.60 -7.58 14.65
CA ALA A 52 10.79 -8.75 14.32
C ALA A 52 9.45 -8.72 15.08
N VAL A 53 8.34 -8.71 14.35
CA VAL A 53 6.98 -8.86 14.85
C VAL A 53 6.53 -10.27 14.45
N GLY A 54 5.80 -10.97 15.30
CA GLY A 54 5.33 -12.31 14.96
C GLY A 54 4.43 -12.32 13.72
N PRO A 55 4.33 -13.46 13.02
CA PRO A 55 3.56 -13.57 11.77
C PRO A 55 2.10 -13.17 11.97
N VAL A 56 1.52 -12.53 10.96
CA VAL A 56 0.09 -12.21 10.89
C VAL A 56 -0.70 -13.53 10.85
N PRO A 57 -1.68 -13.76 11.74
CA PRO A 57 -2.54 -14.92 11.63
C PRO A 57 -3.28 -14.91 10.28
N ASP A 58 -3.15 -15.96 9.49
CA ASP A 58 -3.98 -16.16 8.30
C ASP A 58 -5.38 -16.61 8.78
N PRO A 59 -6.44 -15.80 8.56
CA PRO A 59 -7.78 -16.17 8.99
C PRO A 59 -8.35 -17.42 8.27
N ALA A 60 -7.73 -17.84 7.16
CA ALA A 60 -8.10 -19.05 6.41
C ALA A 60 -7.30 -20.29 6.83
N ASN A 61 -6.28 -20.15 7.68
CA ASN A 61 -5.40 -21.26 8.02
C ASN A 61 -5.29 -21.41 9.54
N THR A 62 -6.15 -22.22 10.13
CA THR A 62 -5.97 -22.70 11.50
C THR A 62 -4.66 -23.50 11.53
N PRO A 63 -3.67 -23.17 12.36
CA PRO A 63 -2.39 -23.86 12.35
C PRO A 63 -2.59 -25.31 12.77
N SER A 64 -2.51 -26.24 11.82
CA SER A 64 -2.10 -27.59 12.12
C SER A 64 -0.67 -27.49 12.65
N ALA A 65 -0.44 -28.04 13.85
CA ALA A 65 0.87 -28.05 14.50
C ALA A 65 1.88 -28.80 13.63
N GLY A 66 2.48 -28.09 12.69
CA GLY A 66 3.54 -28.54 11.81
C GLY A 66 4.79 -27.72 12.09
N THR A 67 5.87 -28.41 12.36
CA THR A 67 7.25 -27.97 12.55
C THR A 67 7.61 -26.71 11.75
N PRO A 68 8.37 -25.75 12.27
CA PRO A 68 8.84 -24.61 11.50
C PRO A 68 9.60 -25.14 10.29
N SER A 69 9.04 -24.89 9.11
CA SER A 69 9.63 -25.29 7.84
C SER A 69 10.97 -24.59 7.70
N ALA A 70 12.01 -25.39 7.45
CA ALA A 70 13.37 -24.95 7.21
C ALA A 70 13.38 -23.75 6.26
N ILE A 71 14.26 -22.78 6.54
CA ILE A 71 14.63 -21.65 5.70
C ILE A 71 14.83 -22.19 4.27
N ALA A 72 13.80 -22.03 3.44
CA ALA A 72 13.96 -22.28 2.01
C ALA A 72 15.05 -21.33 1.51
N SER A 73 15.99 -21.84 0.72
CA SER A 73 16.97 -21.01 0.01
C SER A 73 16.27 -19.81 -0.61
N PRO A 74 16.90 -18.63 -0.63
CA PRO A 74 16.27 -17.45 -1.20
C PRO A 74 15.83 -17.75 -2.63
N ALA A 75 14.53 -17.98 -2.82
CA ALA A 75 13.97 -18.08 -4.16
C ALA A 75 14.02 -16.67 -4.77
N ASP A 76 14.38 -16.58 -6.05
CA ASP A 76 14.36 -15.30 -6.74
C ASP A 76 12.99 -14.66 -6.61
N THR A 77 12.94 -13.39 -6.20
CA THR A 77 11.69 -12.62 -6.14
C THR A 77 11.11 -12.47 -7.55
N PHE A 78 9.86 -12.85 -7.74
CA PHE A 78 9.16 -12.62 -9.00
C PHE A 78 8.62 -11.18 -9.04
N PHE A 79 9.08 -10.40 -10.00
CA PHE A 79 8.67 -9.01 -10.21
C PHE A 79 7.72 -8.88 -11.39
N GLU A 80 6.61 -8.16 -11.20
CA GLU A 80 5.71 -7.74 -12.27
C GLU A 80 5.53 -6.23 -12.27
N VAL A 81 5.46 -5.62 -13.46
CA VAL A 81 5.02 -4.25 -13.65
C VAL A 81 3.78 -4.28 -14.54
N THR A 82 2.65 -3.86 -14.01
CA THR A 82 1.35 -3.98 -14.69
C THR A 82 0.62 -2.65 -14.78
N GLY A 83 -0.36 -2.56 -15.67
CA GLY A 83 -1.28 -1.43 -15.76
C GLY A 83 -2.51 -1.55 -14.87
N GLU A 84 -2.52 -2.50 -13.94
CA GLU A 84 -3.61 -2.74 -13.00
C GLU A 84 -3.65 -1.68 -11.89
N SER A 85 -4.79 -1.54 -11.26
CA SER A 85 -4.88 -0.87 -9.98
C SER A 85 -4.25 -1.71 -8.87
N SER A 86 -3.94 -1.07 -7.74
CA SER A 86 -3.40 -1.79 -6.57
C SER A 86 -4.35 -2.88 -6.06
N LEU A 87 -5.67 -2.69 -6.16
CA LEU A 87 -6.65 -3.67 -5.68
C LEU A 87 -6.90 -4.79 -6.70
N GLU A 88 -6.87 -4.51 -8.00
CA GLU A 88 -6.90 -5.55 -9.02
C GLU A 88 -5.69 -6.48 -8.89
N ALA A 89 -4.50 -5.91 -8.73
CA ALA A 89 -3.29 -6.68 -8.49
C ALA A 89 -3.38 -7.50 -7.20
N ALA A 90 -3.83 -6.91 -6.09
CA ALA A 90 -3.98 -7.61 -4.81
C ALA A 90 -4.98 -8.76 -4.88
N ARG A 91 -6.10 -8.58 -5.60
CA ARG A 91 -7.18 -9.57 -5.70
C ARG A 91 -6.76 -10.86 -6.41
N ARG A 92 -5.85 -10.77 -7.39
CA ARG A 92 -5.37 -11.96 -8.12
C ARG A 92 -4.23 -12.72 -7.44
N LEU A 93 -3.58 -12.07 -6.45
CA LEU A 93 -2.54 -12.73 -5.66
C LEU A 93 -3.19 -13.64 -4.61
N THR A 94 -2.72 -14.87 -4.53
CA THR A 94 -3.20 -15.85 -3.56
C THR A 94 -2.47 -15.72 -2.23
N GLY A 95 -3.17 -15.92 -1.11
CA GLY A 95 -2.61 -15.82 0.23
C GLY A 95 -2.43 -14.37 0.73
N PRO A 96 -1.78 -14.17 1.88
CA PRO A 96 -1.60 -12.85 2.48
C PRO A 96 -0.80 -11.90 1.58
N VAL A 97 -1.37 -10.75 1.26
CA VAL A 97 -0.77 -9.70 0.43
C VAL A 97 -0.76 -8.38 1.19
N ALA A 98 0.32 -7.62 1.10
CA ALA A 98 0.36 -6.24 1.59
C ALA A 98 0.38 -5.25 0.42
N VAL A 99 -0.44 -4.20 0.54
CA VAL A 99 -0.61 -3.14 -0.45
C VAL A 99 -0.05 -1.84 0.12
N LEU A 100 0.86 -1.19 -0.59
CA LEU A 100 1.32 0.15 -0.21
C LEU A 100 0.23 1.17 -0.52
N ASN A 101 -0.24 1.85 0.52
CA ASN A 101 -1.14 2.99 0.42
C ASN A 101 -0.32 4.28 0.26
N PHE A 102 -0.48 4.98 -0.87
CA PHE A 102 0.22 6.24 -1.19
C PHE A 102 -0.45 7.40 -0.45
N SER A 103 -0.22 7.46 0.85
CA SER A 103 -1.07 8.24 1.74
C SER A 103 -0.79 9.75 1.73
N SER A 104 -1.84 10.49 2.04
CA SER A 104 -1.69 11.83 2.59
C SER A 104 -1.02 11.75 3.97
N ALA A 105 -0.01 12.60 4.21
CA ALA A 105 0.61 12.66 5.52
C ALA A 105 -0.28 13.32 6.60
N ARG A 106 -1.22 14.19 6.20
CA ARG A 106 -1.96 15.06 7.12
C ARG A 106 -3.43 14.73 7.27
N ASN A 107 -4.02 14.08 6.27
CA ASN A 107 -5.46 13.81 6.23
C ASN A 107 -5.68 12.30 6.05
N PRO A 108 -6.25 11.60 7.05
CA PRO A 108 -6.60 10.20 6.89
C PRO A 108 -7.47 9.97 5.65
N GLY A 109 -7.07 9.03 4.78
CA GLY A 109 -7.79 8.76 3.55
C GLY A 109 -7.78 9.90 2.52
N GLY A 110 -6.87 10.89 2.69
CA GLY A 110 -6.75 12.01 1.75
C GLY A 110 -8.05 12.80 1.61
N GLY A 111 -8.53 12.93 0.37
CA GLY A 111 -9.79 13.56 0.02
C GLY A 111 -10.95 12.57 -0.20
N TYR A 112 -10.88 11.36 0.36
CA TYR A 112 -11.83 10.26 0.18
C TYR A 112 -13.29 10.69 0.38
N LEU A 113 -13.63 11.27 1.54
CA LEU A 113 -14.99 11.71 1.86
C LEU A 113 -15.50 12.84 0.94
N ASN A 114 -14.59 13.58 0.31
CA ASN A 114 -14.88 14.66 -0.62
C ASN A 114 -14.93 14.21 -2.09
N GLY A 115 -14.72 12.93 -2.38
CA GLY A 115 -14.77 12.37 -3.73
C GLY A 115 -13.55 12.73 -4.58
N ALA A 116 -12.37 12.86 -3.96
CA ALA A 116 -11.10 12.92 -4.66
C ALA A 116 -10.75 11.57 -5.32
N GLN A 117 -9.77 11.58 -6.23
CA GLN A 117 -9.56 10.47 -7.15
C GLN A 117 -8.06 10.15 -7.30
N ALA A 118 -7.42 9.75 -6.22
CA ALA A 118 -6.09 9.18 -6.26
C ALA A 118 -6.11 7.77 -5.64
N GLN A 119 -4.95 7.13 -5.53
CA GLN A 119 -4.84 5.74 -5.10
C GLN A 119 -5.38 5.55 -3.67
N GLU A 120 -4.97 6.36 -2.69
CA GLU A 120 -5.46 6.29 -1.32
C GLU A 120 -6.99 6.37 -1.24
N GLU A 121 -7.59 7.33 -1.97
CA GLU A 121 -9.04 7.48 -1.99
C GLU A 121 -9.74 6.29 -2.67
N ALA A 122 -9.12 5.67 -3.68
CA ALA A 122 -9.65 4.46 -4.31
C ALA A 122 -9.61 3.27 -3.35
N LEU A 123 -8.52 3.10 -2.62
CA LEU A 123 -8.39 2.06 -1.58
C LEU A 123 -9.46 2.23 -0.49
N CYS A 124 -9.63 3.46 0.03
CA CYS A 124 -10.64 3.75 1.05
C CYS A 124 -12.07 3.54 0.53
N ARG A 125 -12.35 3.84 -0.76
CA ARG A 125 -13.69 3.59 -1.32
C ARG A 125 -14.04 2.12 -1.46
N ALA A 126 -13.06 1.28 -1.67
CA ALA A 126 -13.27 -0.13 -1.95
C ALA A 126 -13.16 -1.04 -0.73
N SER A 127 -12.70 -0.51 0.40
CA SER A 127 -12.36 -1.31 1.60
C SER A 127 -12.71 -0.60 2.89
N ALA A 128 -12.51 -1.29 4.01
CA ALA A 128 -12.62 -0.71 5.34
C ALA A 128 -11.34 0.04 5.79
N LEU A 129 -10.42 0.36 4.89
CA LEU A 129 -9.13 0.99 5.24
C LEU A 129 -9.31 2.32 5.99
N TYR A 130 -10.26 3.16 5.58
CA TYR A 130 -10.47 4.46 6.20
C TYR A 130 -10.73 4.35 7.71
N THR A 131 -11.57 3.40 8.15
CA THR A 131 -11.85 3.20 9.57
C THR A 131 -10.64 2.73 10.37
N CYS A 132 -9.66 2.08 9.71
CA CYS A 132 -8.39 1.69 10.33
C CYS A 132 -7.47 2.90 10.53
N VAL A 133 -7.24 3.69 9.47
CA VAL A 133 -6.25 4.78 9.50
C VAL A 133 -6.73 6.01 10.26
N VAL A 134 -8.03 6.32 10.28
CA VAL A 134 -8.57 7.47 11.00
C VAL A 134 -8.35 7.39 12.51
N GLY A 135 -8.24 6.17 13.06
CA GLY A 135 -7.95 5.91 14.47
C GLY A 135 -6.49 6.20 14.85
N VAL A 136 -5.57 6.24 13.90
CA VAL A 136 -4.13 6.41 14.15
C VAL A 136 -3.76 7.91 14.14
N ARG A 137 -4.34 8.66 15.07
CA ARG A 137 -4.18 10.13 15.15
C ARG A 137 -2.71 10.57 15.25
N ALA A 138 -1.88 9.81 15.97
CA ALA A 138 -0.48 10.13 16.17
C ALA A 138 0.31 10.29 14.86
N PHE A 139 -0.02 9.53 13.81
CA PHE A 139 0.58 9.69 12.48
C PHE A 139 0.26 11.07 11.88
N TYR A 140 -1.01 11.41 11.83
CA TYR A 140 -1.49 12.63 11.16
C TYR A 140 -1.21 13.89 11.97
N ASP A 141 -1.39 13.85 13.29
CA ASP A 141 -1.14 14.99 14.17
C ASP A 141 0.34 15.36 14.18
N HIS A 142 1.25 14.36 14.15
CA HIS A 142 2.68 14.61 13.99
C HIS A 142 2.96 15.44 12.72
N HIS A 143 2.45 15.01 11.56
CA HIS A 143 2.71 15.70 10.30
C HIS A 143 1.95 17.01 10.13
N ARG A 144 0.92 17.30 10.95
CA ARG A 144 0.25 18.59 11.00
C ARG A 144 1.05 19.61 11.82
N THR A 145 1.67 19.16 12.91
CA THR A 145 2.48 20.01 13.78
C THR A 145 3.89 20.24 13.21
N HIS A 146 4.48 19.20 12.63
CA HIS A 146 5.80 19.27 11.97
C HIS A 146 5.59 19.51 10.47
N ARG A 147 5.71 20.79 10.06
CA ARG A 147 5.36 21.23 8.70
C ARG A 147 6.41 20.89 7.62
N ASP A 148 7.40 20.05 7.93
CA ASP A 148 8.36 19.58 6.93
C ASP A 148 7.65 18.73 5.87
N THR A 149 7.84 19.06 4.60
CA THR A 149 7.23 18.37 3.46
C THR A 149 8.02 17.15 2.99
N PHE A 150 9.16 16.88 3.62
CA PHE A 150 9.80 15.57 3.54
C PHE A 150 9.02 14.50 4.29
N TYR A 151 8.21 14.91 5.29
CA TYR A 151 7.50 14.01 6.20
C TYR A 151 8.46 13.08 6.97
N THR A 152 7.98 11.93 7.42
CA THR A 152 8.78 11.00 8.23
C THR A 152 8.65 9.57 7.73
N ASP A 153 9.53 8.69 8.21
CA ASP A 153 9.55 7.26 7.86
C ASP A 153 8.52 6.43 8.65
N ARG A 154 7.50 7.09 9.23
CA ARG A 154 6.39 6.41 9.90
C ARG A 154 5.54 5.63 8.92
N VAL A 155 5.15 4.42 9.33
CA VAL A 155 4.25 3.55 8.58
C VAL A 155 3.10 3.12 9.47
N ILE A 156 1.86 3.16 8.95
CA ILE A 156 0.72 2.49 9.60
C ILE A 156 0.53 1.16 8.89
N HIS A 157 0.56 0.08 9.64
CA HIS A 157 0.16 -1.24 9.17
C HIS A 157 -1.26 -1.53 9.62
N SER A 158 -2.14 -1.87 8.66
CA SER A 158 -3.51 -2.32 8.89
C SER A 158 -3.65 -3.74 8.33
N PRO A 159 -3.72 -4.78 9.20
CA PRO A 159 -3.76 -6.18 8.74
C PRO A 159 -5.14 -6.58 8.21
N ALA A 160 -5.17 -7.45 7.21
CA ALA A 160 -6.35 -8.19 6.74
C ALA A 160 -7.62 -7.33 6.61
N VAL A 161 -7.48 -6.12 6.08
CA VAL A 161 -8.62 -5.19 5.87
C VAL A 161 -9.54 -5.74 4.80
N PRO A 162 -10.86 -5.86 5.04
CA PRO A 162 -11.77 -6.36 4.04
C PRO A 162 -11.94 -5.38 2.88
N VAL A 163 -11.78 -5.90 1.67
CA VAL A 163 -12.03 -5.23 0.39
C VAL A 163 -13.30 -5.81 -0.22
N PHE A 164 -14.29 -4.98 -0.43
CA PHE A 164 -15.64 -5.41 -0.81
C PHE A 164 -16.22 -4.68 -2.03
N ARG A 165 -15.40 -3.89 -2.74
CA ARG A 165 -15.75 -3.28 -4.02
C ARG A 165 -14.64 -3.48 -5.05
N ASP A 166 -15.06 -3.48 -6.31
CA ASP A 166 -14.16 -3.34 -7.45
C ASP A 166 -13.82 -1.86 -7.74
N ASP A 167 -12.93 -1.64 -8.70
CA ASP A 167 -12.50 -0.29 -9.12
C ASP A 167 -13.61 0.57 -9.73
N ARG A 168 -14.70 -0.07 -10.22
CA ARG A 168 -15.87 0.61 -10.77
C ARG A 168 -16.85 1.03 -9.68
N GLY A 169 -16.63 0.54 -8.45
CA GLY A 169 -17.43 0.79 -7.27
C GLY A 169 -18.59 -0.21 -7.07
N ALA A 170 -18.63 -1.29 -7.85
CA ALA A 170 -19.59 -2.37 -7.64
C ALA A 170 -19.19 -3.21 -6.41
N LEU A 171 -20.20 -3.64 -5.64
CA LEU A 171 -19.99 -4.56 -4.52
C LEU A 171 -19.57 -5.94 -5.03
N LEU A 172 -18.62 -6.55 -4.34
CA LEU A 172 -18.16 -7.91 -4.63
C LEU A 172 -19.10 -8.92 -3.95
N ASP A 173 -19.42 -9.99 -4.66
CA ASP A 173 -20.19 -11.09 -4.06
C ASP A 173 -19.37 -11.84 -3.00
N GLU A 174 -18.05 -11.85 -3.16
CA GLU A 174 -17.09 -12.40 -2.21
C GLU A 174 -16.01 -11.35 -1.91
N PRO A 175 -16.01 -10.76 -0.70
CA PRO A 175 -14.95 -9.87 -0.28
C PRO A 175 -13.65 -10.66 -0.06
N TYR A 176 -12.51 -10.00 -0.28
CA TYR A 176 -11.21 -10.54 0.10
C TYR A 176 -10.53 -9.62 1.11
N THR A 177 -9.42 -10.05 1.68
CA THR A 177 -8.65 -9.23 2.63
C THR A 177 -7.28 -8.89 2.07
N ALA A 178 -6.80 -7.69 2.41
CA ALA A 178 -5.44 -7.26 2.15
C ALA A 178 -4.87 -6.53 3.37
N GLY A 179 -3.58 -6.68 3.61
CA GLY A 179 -2.87 -5.80 4.52
C GLY A 179 -2.56 -4.48 3.83
N PHE A 180 -2.56 -3.38 4.57
CA PHE A 180 -2.16 -2.09 4.03
C PHE A 180 -0.99 -1.49 4.78
N LEU A 181 -0.02 -0.97 4.03
CA LEU A 181 1.14 -0.24 4.51
C LEU A 181 0.94 1.23 4.14
N THR A 182 0.46 2.03 5.08
CA THR A 182 0.13 3.44 4.85
C THR A 182 1.36 4.30 5.15
N ALA A 183 1.95 4.87 4.11
CA ALA A 183 3.13 5.72 4.23
C ALA A 183 3.09 6.88 3.23
N ALA A 184 3.55 8.06 3.66
CA ALA A 184 3.57 9.26 2.83
C ALA A 184 4.93 9.45 2.17
N ALA A 185 5.00 9.45 0.84
CA ALA A 185 6.21 9.86 0.12
C ALA A 185 6.56 11.33 0.41
N PRO A 186 7.82 11.76 0.28
CA PRO A 186 8.15 13.19 0.30
C PRO A 186 7.32 13.96 -0.74
N ASN A 187 6.93 15.19 -0.41
CA ASN A 187 6.22 16.04 -1.37
C ASN A 187 7.22 16.80 -2.25
N ALA A 188 7.78 16.12 -3.25
CA ALA A 188 8.81 16.67 -4.12
C ALA A 188 8.36 17.95 -4.82
N GLY A 189 7.10 18.05 -5.23
CA GLY A 189 6.56 19.26 -5.87
C GLY A 189 6.57 20.49 -4.96
N VAL A 190 6.27 20.32 -3.68
CA VAL A 190 6.37 21.42 -2.70
C VAL A 190 7.83 21.72 -2.41
N ILE A 191 8.67 20.70 -2.17
CA ILE A 191 10.11 20.88 -1.88
C ILE A 191 10.81 21.64 -3.02
N LYS A 192 10.60 21.21 -4.27
CA LYS A 192 11.17 21.90 -5.46
C LYS A 192 10.79 23.38 -5.54
N ARG A 193 9.57 23.72 -5.09
CA ARG A 193 9.06 25.09 -5.17
C ARG A 193 9.49 25.95 -3.98
N THR A 194 9.55 25.41 -2.77
CA THR A 194 9.71 26.18 -1.52
C THR A 194 11.06 26.01 -0.84
N MET A 195 11.80 24.93 -1.18
CA MET A 195 13.11 24.58 -0.59
C MET A 195 14.01 23.95 -1.66
N PRO A 196 14.29 24.62 -2.80
CA PRO A 196 15.01 24.04 -3.91
C PRO A 196 16.42 23.55 -3.53
N GLU A 197 17.05 24.16 -2.54
CA GLU A 197 18.35 23.77 -1.99
C GLU A 197 18.32 22.39 -1.34
N ARG A 198 17.14 21.91 -0.90
CA ARG A 198 16.96 20.60 -0.28
C ARG A 198 16.56 19.49 -1.26
N VAL A 199 16.37 19.80 -2.54
CA VAL A 199 16.05 18.80 -3.57
C VAL A 199 17.03 17.62 -3.59
N PRO A 200 18.36 17.81 -3.38
CA PRO A 200 19.33 16.71 -3.30
C PRO A 200 19.08 15.72 -2.15
N GLU A 201 18.26 16.05 -1.15
CA GLU A 201 17.91 15.15 -0.05
C GLU A 201 16.81 14.15 -0.42
N LEU A 202 16.03 14.41 -1.50
CA LEU A 202 14.89 13.58 -1.91
C LEU A 202 15.22 12.09 -2.12
N PRO A 203 16.33 11.71 -2.80
CA PRO A 203 16.67 10.30 -2.99
C PRO A 203 16.84 9.55 -1.66
N ARG A 204 17.55 10.19 -0.72
CA ARG A 204 17.80 9.61 0.61
C ARG A 204 16.49 9.45 1.40
N ALA A 205 15.62 10.46 1.38
CA ALA A 205 14.33 10.40 2.08
C ALA A 205 13.41 9.32 1.50
N LEU A 206 13.41 9.14 0.17
CA LEU A 206 12.66 8.07 -0.49
C LEU A 206 13.20 6.69 -0.11
N ALA A 207 14.54 6.52 -0.15
CA ALA A 207 15.20 5.26 0.18
C ALA A 207 14.93 4.83 1.63
N SER A 208 15.16 5.72 2.59
CA SER A 208 14.90 5.45 4.01
C SER A 208 13.44 5.05 4.25
N ARG A 209 12.50 5.72 3.60
CA ARG A 209 11.08 5.43 3.77
C ARG A 209 10.64 4.15 3.09
N ALA A 210 11.14 3.87 1.88
CA ALA A 210 10.88 2.61 1.20
C ALA A 210 11.43 1.43 2.01
N GLU A 211 12.61 1.57 2.60
CA GLU A 211 13.20 0.60 3.51
C GLU A 211 12.28 0.33 4.69
N ARG A 212 11.72 1.37 5.33
CA ARG A 212 10.80 1.24 6.46
C ARG A 212 9.49 0.54 6.08
N VAL A 213 8.97 0.81 4.88
CA VAL A 213 7.79 0.12 4.33
C VAL A 213 8.07 -1.37 4.17
N LEU A 214 9.21 -1.72 3.58
CA LEU A 214 9.59 -3.12 3.33
C LEU A 214 9.89 -3.87 4.64
N GLU A 215 10.57 -3.24 5.61
CA GLU A 215 10.77 -3.80 6.94
C GLU A 215 9.44 -4.11 7.64
N THR A 216 8.47 -3.19 7.53
CA THR A 216 7.14 -3.40 8.12
C THR A 216 6.46 -4.60 7.48
N ALA A 217 6.56 -4.75 6.15
CA ALA A 217 6.01 -5.90 5.45
C ALA A 217 6.69 -7.22 5.88
N GLU A 218 8.02 -7.23 5.93
CA GLU A 218 8.82 -8.39 6.36
C GLU A 218 8.51 -8.79 7.79
N ALA A 219 8.48 -7.83 8.71
CA ALA A 219 8.20 -8.05 10.13
C ALA A 219 6.82 -8.67 10.37
N HIS A 220 5.86 -8.41 9.48
CA HIS A 220 4.53 -9.01 9.50
C HIS A 220 4.39 -10.27 8.64
N GLY A 221 5.49 -10.81 8.11
CA GLY A 221 5.51 -12.07 7.39
C GLY A 221 4.86 -12.05 6.01
N TYR A 222 4.63 -10.88 5.42
CA TYR A 222 4.14 -10.81 4.06
C TYR A 222 5.19 -11.31 3.07
N ARG A 223 4.78 -12.20 2.17
CA ARG A 223 5.61 -12.71 1.08
C ARG A 223 5.21 -12.13 -0.27
N ARG A 224 4.05 -11.48 -0.34
CA ARG A 224 3.51 -10.87 -1.57
C ARG A 224 3.19 -9.41 -1.33
N LEU A 225 3.68 -8.55 -2.24
CA LEU A 225 3.50 -7.11 -2.14
C LEU A 225 2.86 -6.54 -3.40
N VAL A 226 2.02 -5.53 -3.21
CA VAL A 226 1.58 -4.62 -4.26
C VAL A 226 2.13 -3.24 -3.97
N LEU A 227 3.07 -2.81 -4.76
CA LEU A 227 3.71 -1.51 -4.76
C LEU A 227 3.27 -0.72 -6.01
N GLY A 228 3.92 0.41 -6.30
CA GLY A 228 3.62 1.17 -7.52
C GLY A 228 4.26 2.55 -7.54
N ALA A 229 3.68 3.47 -8.32
CA ALA A 229 4.20 4.81 -8.56
C ALA A 229 3.97 5.75 -7.37
N TRP A 230 4.58 5.41 -6.24
CA TRP A 230 4.42 6.06 -4.94
C TRP A 230 4.83 7.52 -4.95
N GLY A 231 3.86 8.40 -4.75
CA GLY A 231 4.08 9.84 -4.75
C GLY A 231 4.36 10.46 -6.13
N CYS A 232 4.27 9.71 -7.24
CA CYS A 232 4.54 10.22 -8.59
C CYS A 232 3.41 11.12 -9.13
N GLY A 233 2.23 11.08 -8.53
CA GLY A 233 1.09 11.93 -8.90
C GLY A 233 1.19 13.33 -8.25
N VAL A 234 0.33 13.60 -7.28
CA VAL A 234 0.20 14.92 -6.63
C VAL A 234 1.50 15.39 -5.97
N PHE A 235 2.32 14.48 -5.44
CA PHE A 235 3.59 14.83 -4.80
C PHE A 235 4.76 15.00 -5.77
N GLN A 236 4.58 14.69 -7.06
CA GLN A 236 5.53 14.95 -8.14
C GLN A 236 6.94 14.37 -7.91
N ASN A 237 7.04 13.20 -7.27
CA ASN A 237 8.28 12.45 -7.24
C ASN A 237 8.59 11.93 -8.65
N ASP A 238 9.87 11.83 -8.98
CA ASP A 238 10.32 11.28 -10.26
C ASP A 238 10.06 9.76 -10.29
N PRO A 239 9.29 9.25 -11.28
CA PRO A 239 9.02 7.82 -11.39
C PRO A 239 10.27 6.94 -11.52
N ALA A 240 11.30 7.41 -12.24
CA ALA A 240 12.55 6.67 -12.37
C ALA A 240 13.28 6.56 -11.02
N GLN A 241 13.26 7.63 -10.23
CA GLN A 241 13.84 7.63 -8.89
C GLN A 241 13.10 6.70 -7.94
N VAL A 242 11.77 6.71 -7.94
CA VAL A 242 10.95 5.81 -7.11
C VAL A 242 11.18 4.35 -7.51
N ALA A 243 11.16 4.05 -8.81
CA ALA A 243 11.40 2.70 -9.33
C ALA A 243 12.80 2.19 -8.98
N SER A 244 13.84 3.04 -9.19
CA SER A 244 15.23 2.72 -8.85
C SER A 244 15.41 2.50 -7.34
N THR A 245 14.72 3.26 -6.49
CA THR A 245 14.75 3.07 -5.03
C THR A 245 14.30 1.66 -4.64
N PHE A 246 13.15 1.22 -5.16
CA PHE A 246 12.67 -0.13 -4.89
C PHE A 246 13.56 -1.20 -5.53
N ALA A 247 14.08 -0.98 -6.74
CA ALA A 247 14.98 -1.91 -7.41
C ALA A 247 16.29 -2.12 -6.61
N THR A 248 16.83 -1.06 -6.03
CA THR A 248 18.02 -1.15 -5.17
C THR A 248 17.75 -1.96 -3.90
N LEU A 249 16.57 -1.84 -3.32
CA LEU A 249 16.24 -2.53 -2.06
C LEU A 249 15.83 -3.99 -2.26
N LEU A 250 15.14 -4.31 -3.36
CA LEU A 250 14.52 -5.60 -3.63
C LEU A 250 15.34 -6.49 -4.58
N GLY A 251 16.17 -5.89 -5.44
CA GLY A 251 16.97 -6.58 -6.43
C GLY A 251 18.18 -7.28 -5.84
N ASP A 252 18.98 -7.90 -6.72
CA ASP A 252 20.17 -8.66 -6.33
C ASP A 252 21.14 -7.82 -5.49
N GLY A 253 21.52 -8.35 -4.33
CA GLY A 253 22.38 -7.68 -3.37
C GLY A 253 21.71 -6.56 -2.56
N GLY A 254 20.41 -6.28 -2.81
CA GLY A 254 19.62 -5.37 -1.99
C GLY A 254 19.28 -5.98 -0.63
N ARG A 255 18.96 -5.13 0.34
CA ARG A 255 18.65 -5.55 1.71
C ARG A 255 17.51 -6.58 1.79
N PHE A 256 16.51 -6.50 0.90
CA PHE A 256 15.34 -7.37 0.87
C PHE A 256 15.38 -8.35 -0.31
N SER A 257 16.56 -8.60 -0.87
CA SER A 257 16.72 -9.60 -1.94
C SER A 257 16.26 -10.97 -1.44
N GLY A 258 15.34 -11.62 -2.19
CA GLY A 258 14.76 -12.92 -1.82
C GLY A 258 13.82 -12.92 -0.61
N THR A 259 13.58 -11.78 0.05
CA THR A 259 12.65 -11.69 1.18
C THR A 259 11.20 -11.95 0.76
N PHE A 260 10.80 -11.42 -0.39
CA PHE A 260 9.44 -11.55 -0.92
C PHE A 260 9.41 -12.55 -2.09
N GLU A 261 8.32 -13.30 -2.18
CA GLU A 261 8.11 -14.25 -3.28
C GLU A 261 7.62 -13.55 -4.54
N HIS A 262 6.75 -12.57 -4.38
CA HIS A 262 6.10 -11.90 -5.50
C HIS A 262 5.85 -10.42 -5.19
N VAL A 263 6.38 -9.54 -6.04
CA VAL A 263 6.18 -8.10 -5.93
C VAL A 263 5.57 -7.57 -7.24
N VAL A 264 4.37 -7.02 -7.14
CA VAL A 264 3.66 -6.40 -8.26
C VAL A 264 3.74 -4.88 -8.13
N PHE A 265 4.23 -4.21 -9.15
CA PHE A 265 4.11 -2.77 -9.29
C PHE A 265 2.87 -2.45 -10.13
N GLY A 266 1.75 -2.19 -9.44
CA GLY A 266 0.51 -1.75 -10.08
C GLY A 266 0.61 -0.27 -10.46
N VAL A 267 0.84 0.03 -11.72
CA VAL A 267 1.05 1.40 -12.22
C VAL A 267 -0.05 1.76 -13.22
N LEU A 268 -1.15 2.29 -12.69
CA LEU A 268 -2.27 2.76 -13.50
C LEU A 268 -1.91 4.09 -14.17
N ASP A 269 -1.16 4.01 -15.25
CA ASP A 269 -0.65 5.18 -15.98
C ASP A 269 -1.57 5.56 -17.15
N ARG A 270 -2.12 6.78 -17.10
CA ARG A 270 -2.96 7.36 -18.15
C ARG A 270 -2.23 8.44 -18.95
N THR A 271 -0.93 8.59 -18.74
CA THR A 271 -0.13 9.55 -19.51
C THR A 271 0.10 9.03 -20.93
N ARG A 272 0.25 9.97 -21.88
CA ARG A 272 0.61 9.60 -23.25
C ARG A 272 1.98 8.90 -23.25
N GLY A 273 2.01 7.67 -23.77
CA GLY A 273 3.24 6.85 -23.84
C GLY A 273 3.56 6.11 -22.53
N ALA A 274 2.65 6.10 -21.53
CA ALA A 274 2.80 5.38 -20.27
C ALA A 274 4.17 5.61 -19.60
N VAL A 275 4.61 6.87 -19.56
CA VAL A 275 5.97 7.27 -19.12
C VAL A 275 6.28 6.79 -17.69
N VAL A 276 5.28 6.87 -16.81
CA VAL A 276 5.45 6.42 -15.41
C VAL A 276 5.64 4.91 -15.35
N ARG A 277 4.80 4.14 -16.05
CA ARG A 277 4.92 2.67 -16.08
C ARG A 277 6.22 2.22 -16.74
N THR A 278 6.61 2.86 -17.83
CA THR A 278 7.88 2.56 -18.53
C THR A 278 9.09 2.71 -17.61
N ALA A 279 9.11 3.68 -16.70
CA ALA A 279 10.20 3.84 -15.75
C ALA A 279 10.33 2.62 -14.81
N PHE A 280 9.20 2.06 -14.34
CA PHE A 280 9.21 0.84 -13.53
C PHE A 280 9.59 -0.39 -14.38
N GLU A 281 9.05 -0.53 -15.60
CA GLU A 281 9.42 -1.60 -16.52
C GLU A 281 10.94 -1.62 -16.82
N GLN A 282 11.56 -0.45 -16.92
CA GLN A 282 13.01 -0.34 -17.11
C GLN A 282 13.80 -0.75 -15.88
N ALA A 283 13.36 -0.36 -14.68
CA ALA A 283 14.05 -0.65 -13.43
C ALA A 283 14.00 -2.14 -13.04
N PHE A 284 12.93 -2.84 -13.42
CA PHE A 284 12.68 -4.25 -13.09
C PHE A 284 12.82 -5.21 -14.28
N ARG A 285 13.41 -4.75 -15.39
CA ARG A 285 13.78 -5.66 -16.48
C ARG A 285 14.83 -6.65 -15.96
N PRO A 286 14.65 -7.97 -16.25
CA PRO A 286 15.71 -8.93 -16.00
C PRO A 286 16.98 -8.43 -16.69
N VAL A 287 18.07 -8.31 -15.97
CA VAL A 287 19.39 -8.09 -16.58
C VAL A 287 19.64 -9.33 -17.45
N GLN A 288 19.57 -9.19 -18.75
CA GLN A 288 20.02 -10.24 -19.66
C GLN A 288 21.49 -10.48 -19.34
N ARG A 289 21.77 -11.55 -18.58
CA ARG A 289 23.16 -12.05 -18.47
C ARG A 289 23.57 -12.42 -19.88
N GLN A 290 24.44 -11.63 -20.49
CA GLN A 290 25.10 -12.04 -21.73
C GLN A 290 25.83 -13.35 -21.43
N PRO A 291 25.72 -14.34 -22.32
CA PRO A 291 26.37 -15.64 -22.17
C PRO A 291 27.90 -15.53 -22.14
#